data_c69204d571bd5d78845a5f9853d2181d
#
_entry.id   c69204d571bd5d78845a5f9853d2181d
#
_cell.length_a   1.000
_cell.length_b   1.000
_cell.length_c   1.000
_cell.angle_alpha   90.00
_cell.angle_beta   90.00
_cell.angle_gamma   90.00
#
_symmetry.space_group_name_H-M   'P 1'
#
loop_
_entity.id
_entity.type
_entity.pdbx_description
1 polymer ?
#
loop_
_entity_poly.entity_id
_entity_poly.type
_entity_poly.pdbx_seq_one_letter_code
_entity_poly.pdbx_strand_id
1 'polypeptide(L)'
;RGLGDVYKRQVMGKSYDEVKTIVCHLGNGSSVSAVLNGKCVDTSMGLTPLEGLVMGTRSGDIDPAIMEFIAKKENLDIEGVMEVLNKKSGVFGISGGLSSDFRDLTDAMNAGDKKAKIAMDVFSYRVAKYIGSYAAAMNGVDDIVFTAGIGENDDYVRQEVCKYLGYLGVDFDFEV
;
A
#
# COMPACT_ATOMS: atom_id res chain seq x y z
N ARG A 1 -14.55 11.38 -13.86
CA ARG A 1 -13.49 11.83 -14.81
C ARG A 1 -13.18 13.33 -14.76
N GLY A 2 -14.11 14.24 -14.46
CA GLY A 2 -13.92 15.68 -14.68
C GLY A 2 -13.10 16.44 -13.64
N LEU A 3 -13.30 16.21 -12.34
CA LEU A 3 -12.69 17.06 -11.30
C LEU A 3 -11.20 16.71 -11.04
N GLY A 4 -10.82 15.45 -11.09
CA GLY A 4 -9.43 15.03 -10.95
C GLY A 4 -8.52 15.54 -12.07
N ASP A 5 -9.01 15.56 -13.31
CA ASP A 5 -8.27 16.03 -14.48
C ASP A 5 -8.03 17.55 -14.43
N VAL A 6 -9.02 18.32 -13.95
CA VAL A 6 -8.90 19.78 -13.82
C VAL A 6 -7.90 20.13 -12.72
N TYR A 7 -7.92 19.41 -11.60
CA TYR A 7 -7.02 19.66 -10.48
C TYR A 7 -5.57 19.35 -10.82
N LYS A 8 -5.30 18.21 -11.48
CA LYS A 8 -3.97 17.85 -11.97
C LYS A 8 -3.40 18.86 -12.97
N ARG A 9 -4.21 19.33 -13.92
CA ARG A 9 -3.82 20.38 -14.87
C ARG A 9 -3.41 21.67 -14.16
N GLN A 10 -4.12 22.04 -13.10
CA GLN A 10 -3.81 23.25 -12.32
C GLN A 10 -2.51 23.12 -11.53
N VAL A 11 -2.25 21.95 -10.96
CA VAL A 11 -1.06 21.73 -10.10
C VAL A 11 0.18 21.43 -10.93
N MET A 12 0.08 20.61 -11.96
CA MET A 12 1.25 20.12 -12.72
C MET A 12 1.50 20.85 -14.05
N GLY A 13 0.51 21.62 -14.55
CA GLY A 13 0.61 22.28 -15.87
C GLY A 13 0.65 21.33 -17.07
N LYS A 14 0.47 20.01 -16.84
CA LYS A 14 0.51 18.95 -17.85
C LYS A 14 -0.88 18.34 -18.05
N SER A 15 -1.17 17.86 -19.27
CA SER A 15 -2.37 17.09 -19.54
C SER A 15 -2.28 15.69 -18.91
N TYR A 16 -3.43 15.11 -18.54
CA TYR A 16 -3.51 13.78 -17.93
C TYR A 16 -2.95 12.66 -18.82
N ASP A 17 -3.03 12.83 -20.13
CA ASP A 17 -2.50 11.92 -21.15
C ASP A 17 -1.00 12.11 -21.46
N GLU A 18 -0.33 12.99 -20.70
CA GLU A 18 1.11 13.26 -20.84
C GLU A 18 1.91 12.94 -19.57
N VAL A 19 1.27 12.35 -18.56
CA VAL A 19 1.89 12.11 -17.25
C VAL A 19 1.96 10.64 -16.87
N LYS A 20 2.96 10.32 -16.07
CA LYS A 20 3.19 9.03 -15.42
C LYS A 20 2.78 9.15 -13.96
N THR A 21 1.62 8.62 -13.63
CA THR A 21 1.05 8.73 -12.28
C THR A 21 1.06 7.37 -11.58
N ILE A 22 1.50 7.36 -10.32
CA ILE A 22 1.28 6.22 -9.43
C ILE A 22 0.18 6.59 -8.45
N VAL A 23 -0.89 5.79 -8.43
CA VAL A 23 -2.02 5.98 -7.51
C VAL A 23 -1.93 4.96 -6.38
N CYS A 24 -1.73 5.44 -5.16
CA CYS A 24 -1.71 4.65 -3.93
C CYS A 24 -3.07 4.80 -3.24
N HIS A 25 -3.99 3.87 -3.53
CA HIS A 25 -5.29 3.81 -2.86
C HIS A 25 -5.14 3.00 -1.57
N LEU A 26 -4.97 3.70 -0.43
CA LEU A 26 -4.64 3.09 0.85
C LEU A 26 -5.83 3.17 1.80
N GLY A 27 -6.50 2.05 1.99
CA GLY A 27 -7.59 1.85 2.94
C GLY A 27 -7.43 0.51 3.64
N ASN A 28 -8.46 -0.02 4.28
CA ASN A 28 -8.42 -1.37 4.84
C ASN A 28 -8.16 -2.45 3.77
N GLY A 29 -8.70 -2.26 2.54
CA GLY A 29 -8.18 -2.84 1.30
C GLY A 29 -7.32 -1.80 0.60
N SER A 30 -6.12 -2.18 0.15
CA SER A 30 -5.14 -1.26 -0.42
C SER A 30 -4.62 -1.75 -1.75
N SER A 31 -4.43 -0.83 -2.70
CA SER A 31 -3.82 -1.13 -3.99
C SER A 31 -2.98 0.03 -4.50
N VAL A 32 -1.98 -0.30 -5.30
CA VAL A 32 -1.21 0.68 -6.07
C VAL A 32 -1.47 0.43 -7.55
N SER A 33 -1.57 1.48 -8.34
CA SER A 33 -1.77 1.39 -9.79
C SER A 33 -0.82 2.32 -10.53
N ALA A 34 -0.25 1.81 -11.62
CA ALA A 34 0.57 2.58 -12.55
C ALA A 34 -0.30 3.09 -13.70
N VAL A 35 -0.31 4.40 -13.90
CA VAL A 35 -1.09 5.06 -14.94
C VAL A 35 -0.15 5.82 -15.86
N LEU A 36 0.00 5.32 -17.08
CA LEU A 36 0.82 5.92 -18.12
C LEU A 36 -0.09 6.57 -19.16
N ASN A 37 0.06 7.88 -19.33
CA ASN A 37 -0.68 8.64 -20.32
C ASN A 37 -2.22 8.39 -20.24
N GLY A 38 -2.75 8.45 -19.02
CA GLY A 38 -4.18 8.25 -18.75
C GLY A 38 -4.70 6.83 -18.80
N LYS A 39 -3.83 5.84 -19.02
CA LYS A 39 -4.18 4.42 -19.07
C LYS A 39 -3.51 3.66 -17.93
N CYS A 40 -4.28 2.85 -17.20
CA CYS A 40 -3.72 1.91 -16.24
C CYS A 40 -2.92 0.84 -17.01
N VAL A 41 -1.62 0.74 -16.71
CA VAL A 41 -0.71 -0.22 -17.35
C VAL A 41 -0.33 -1.34 -16.41
N ASP A 42 -0.46 -1.13 -15.10
CA ASP A 42 -0.20 -2.14 -14.07
C ASP A 42 -0.97 -1.84 -12.78
N THR A 43 -1.25 -2.87 -11.99
CA THR A 43 -1.90 -2.73 -10.68
C THR A 43 -1.48 -3.86 -9.74
N SER A 44 -1.46 -3.58 -8.44
CA SER A 44 -0.97 -4.52 -7.43
C SER A 44 -1.93 -5.67 -7.10
N MET A 45 -3.23 -5.52 -7.34
CA MET A 45 -4.19 -6.61 -7.15
C MET A 45 -4.25 -7.48 -8.41
N GLY A 46 -4.27 -8.81 -8.23
CA GLY A 46 -4.34 -9.78 -9.31
C GLY A 46 -5.76 -10.26 -9.61
N LEU A 47 -5.90 -11.59 -9.79
CA LEU A 47 -7.21 -12.22 -10.01
C LEU A 47 -8.19 -11.93 -8.87
N THR A 48 -7.67 -11.80 -7.67
CA THR A 48 -8.43 -11.43 -6.47
C THR A 48 -7.78 -10.25 -5.75
N PRO A 49 -8.51 -9.56 -4.86
CA PRO A 49 -7.94 -8.49 -4.05
C PRO A 49 -6.99 -8.97 -2.92
N LEU A 50 -6.55 -10.23 -2.93
CA LEU A 50 -5.62 -10.78 -1.95
C LEU A 50 -4.16 -10.47 -2.31
N GLU A 51 -3.83 -10.52 -3.60
CA GLU A 51 -2.50 -10.20 -4.14
C GLU A 51 -2.15 -8.72 -3.89
N GLY A 52 -0.86 -8.43 -3.78
CA GLY A 52 -0.35 -7.07 -3.75
C GLY A 52 0.14 -6.61 -2.38
N LEU A 53 -0.34 -5.48 -1.94
CA LEU A 53 0.05 -4.89 -0.65
C LEU A 53 -0.38 -5.76 0.54
N VAL A 54 0.41 -5.70 1.60
CA VAL A 54 -0.07 -6.01 2.94
C VAL A 54 -1.22 -5.04 3.24
N MET A 55 -2.36 -5.54 3.74
CA MET A 55 -3.56 -4.73 3.96
C MET A 55 -4.00 -4.82 5.42
N GLY A 56 -5.19 -4.37 5.76
CA GLY A 56 -5.72 -4.46 7.12
C GLY A 56 -5.68 -5.89 7.66
N THR A 57 -6.29 -6.83 6.94
CA THR A 57 -6.36 -8.27 7.32
C THR A 57 -5.81 -9.21 6.25
N ARG A 58 -5.59 -8.74 5.02
CA ARG A 58 -5.10 -9.56 3.91
C ARG A 58 -3.57 -9.57 3.89
N SER A 59 -3.01 -10.73 3.56
CA SER A 59 -1.56 -10.94 3.54
C SER A 59 -0.83 -10.10 2.48
N GLY A 60 -1.47 -9.85 1.33
CA GLY A 60 -0.75 -9.41 0.15
C GLY A 60 0.14 -10.53 -0.41
N ASP A 61 1.20 -10.16 -1.11
CA ASP A 61 2.15 -11.09 -1.71
C ASP A 61 2.87 -11.93 -0.65
N ILE A 62 2.90 -13.23 -0.90
CA ILE A 62 3.59 -14.21 -0.06
C ILE A 62 4.39 -15.18 -0.93
N ASP A 63 5.33 -15.89 -0.33
CA ASP A 63 5.88 -17.11 -0.93
C ASP A 63 4.77 -18.17 -1.01
N PRO A 64 4.47 -18.73 -2.19
CA PRO A 64 3.43 -19.76 -2.35
C PRO A 64 3.61 -20.98 -1.44
N ALA A 65 4.85 -21.35 -1.09
CA ALA A 65 5.15 -22.46 -0.18
C ALA A 65 4.64 -22.23 1.25
N ILE A 66 4.38 -20.99 1.64
CA ILE A 66 3.78 -20.66 2.93
C ILE A 66 2.38 -21.27 3.09
N MET A 67 1.63 -21.46 2.00
CA MET A 67 0.31 -22.08 2.06
C MET A 67 0.39 -23.52 2.58
N GLU A 68 1.35 -24.31 2.06
CA GLU A 68 1.57 -25.68 2.55
C GLU A 68 2.04 -25.69 4.01
N PHE A 69 2.94 -24.77 4.38
CA PHE A 69 3.43 -24.64 5.74
C PHE A 69 2.29 -24.35 6.74
N ILE A 70 1.43 -23.37 6.42
CA ILE A 70 0.28 -23.01 7.26
C ILE A 70 -0.70 -24.20 7.36
N ALA A 71 -1.02 -24.85 6.22
CA ALA A 71 -1.93 -25.98 6.19
C ALA A 71 -1.46 -27.09 7.15
N LYS A 72 -0.18 -27.47 7.08
CA LYS A 72 0.40 -28.51 7.93
C LYS A 72 0.47 -28.10 9.40
N LYS A 73 0.94 -26.87 9.67
CA LYS A 73 1.17 -26.37 11.03
C LYS A 73 -0.13 -26.20 11.81
N GLU A 74 -1.15 -25.65 11.16
CA GLU A 74 -2.43 -25.31 11.78
C GLU A 74 -3.52 -26.39 11.54
N ASN A 75 -3.15 -27.48 10.83
CA ASN A 75 -4.06 -28.57 10.44
C ASN A 75 -5.32 -28.04 9.71
N LEU A 76 -5.09 -27.21 8.70
CA LEU A 76 -6.13 -26.57 7.90
C LEU A 76 -6.18 -27.16 6.49
N ASP A 77 -7.38 -27.20 5.93
CA ASP A 77 -7.57 -27.37 4.49
C ASP A 77 -7.29 -26.07 3.72
N ILE A 78 -7.43 -26.10 2.41
CA ILE A 78 -7.18 -24.93 1.57
C ILE A 78 -8.12 -23.76 1.89
N GLU A 79 -9.37 -24.03 2.25
CA GLU A 79 -10.33 -22.98 2.61
C GLU A 79 -9.94 -22.31 3.92
N GLY A 80 -9.48 -23.08 4.89
CA GLY A 80 -8.93 -22.57 6.15
C GLY A 80 -7.69 -21.72 5.95
N VAL A 81 -6.76 -22.16 5.08
CA VAL A 81 -5.57 -21.35 4.72
C VAL A 81 -6.00 -20.05 4.05
N MET A 82 -6.94 -20.08 3.11
CA MET A 82 -7.45 -18.88 2.46
C MET A 82 -8.15 -17.93 3.44
N GLU A 83 -8.81 -18.45 4.46
CA GLU A 83 -9.38 -17.63 5.54
C GLU A 83 -8.27 -16.92 6.33
N VAL A 84 -7.19 -17.62 6.68
CA VAL A 84 -6.04 -17.02 7.36
C VAL A 84 -5.45 -15.89 6.53
N LEU A 85 -5.20 -16.11 5.25
CA LEU A 85 -4.61 -15.11 4.35
C LEU A 85 -5.51 -13.91 4.11
N ASN A 86 -6.83 -14.07 4.10
CA ASN A 86 -7.77 -12.98 3.86
C ASN A 86 -8.18 -12.21 5.12
N LYS A 87 -8.29 -12.89 6.29
CA LYS A 87 -8.94 -12.31 7.47
C LYS A 87 -8.06 -12.23 8.72
N LYS A 88 -6.95 -13.00 8.77
CA LYS A 88 -6.13 -13.13 9.99
C LYS A 88 -4.67 -12.75 9.76
N SER A 89 -4.37 -12.18 8.60
CA SER A 89 -3.05 -11.71 8.17
C SER A 89 -2.96 -10.18 8.18
N GLY A 90 -2.21 -9.61 7.28
CA GLY A 90 -2.07 -8.16 7.14
C GLY A 90 -1.46 -7.48 8.37
N VAL A 91 -1.73 -6.19 8.53
CA VAL A 91 -1.27 -5.45 9.72
C VAL A 91 -1.89 -5.98 11.00
N PHE A 92 -3.11 -6.53 10.93
CA PHE A 92 -3.75 -7.22 12.04
C PHE A 92 -2.91 -8.40 12.53
N GLY A 93 -2.49 -9.28 11.63
CA GLY A 93 -1.64 -10.43 11.98
C GLY A 93 -0.26 -10.01 12.48
N ILE A 94 0.39 -9.04 11.83
CA ILE A 94 1.72 -8.54 12.18
C ILE A 94 1.70 -7.87 13.55
N SER A 95 0.65 -7.12 13.87
CA SER A 95 0.49 -6.49 15.19
C SER A 95 0.14 -7.47 16.31
N GLY A 96 0.02 -8.78 15.98
CA GLY A 96 -0.35 -9.82 16.93
C GLY A 96 -1.84 -9.84 17.27
N GLY A 97 -2.68 -9.41 16.35
CA GLY A 97 -4.15 -9.38 16.50
C GLY A 97 -4.66 -8.12 17.21
N LEU A 98 -3.87 -7.05 17.26
CA LEU A 98 -4.27 -5.83 17.95
C LEU A 98 -5.43 -5.13 17.22
N SER A 99 -5.24 -4.73 15.97
CA SER A 99 -6.27 -4.10 15.14
C SER A 99 -5.90 -4.15 13.66
N SER A 100 -6.91 -4.07 12.80
CA SER A 100 -6.77 -3.78 11.37
C SER A 100 -7.01 -2.31 11.03
N ASP A 101 -7.43 -1.50 12.00
CA ASP A 101 -7.63 -0.07 11.84
C ASP A 101 -6.31 0.67 12.11
N PHE A 102 -5.89 1.48 11.15
CA PHE A 102 -4.62 2.20 11.24
C PHE A 102 -4.62 3.26 12.33
N ARG A 103 -5.77 3.82 12.70
CA ARG A 103 -5.88 4.76 13.82
C ARG A 103 -5.50 4.09 15.13
N ASP A 104 -6.04 2.88 15.39
CA ASP A 104 -5.70 2.11 16.58
C ASP A 104 -4.22 1.72 16.60
N LEU A 105 -3.66 1.37 15.42
CA LEU A 105 -2.24 1.04 15.29
C LEU A 105 -1.34 2.26 15.54
N THR A 106 -1.73 3.43 15.03
CA THR A 106 -1.02 4.69 15.26
C THR A 106 -1.04 5.06 16.74
N ASP A 107 -2.20 4.96 17.39
CA ASP A 107 -2.34 5.22 18.83
C ASP A 107 -1.48 4.26 19.67
N ALA A 108 -1.51 2.97 19.35
CA ALA A 108 -0.70 1.96 20.03
C ALA A 108 0.80 2.18 19.81
N MET A 109 1.21 2.50 18.59
CA MET A 109 2.59 2.85 18.25
C MET A 109 3.08 4.06 19.06
N ASN A 110 2.27 5.12 19.14
CA ASN A 110 2.58 6.32 19.90
C ASN A 110 2.64 6.03 21.41
N ALA A 111 1.89 5.04 21.89
CA ALA A 111 1.98 4.52 23.25
C ALA A 111 3.19 3.58 23.48
N GLY A 112 4.00 3.31 22.46
CA GLY A 112 5.23 2.51 22.54
C GLY A 112 5.06 1.03 22.18
N ASP A 113 3.95 0.63 21.58
CA ASP A 113 3.76 -0.76 21.12
C ASP A 113 4.65 -1.04 19.90
N LYS A 114 5.61 -1.95 20.10
CA LYS A 114 6.59 -2.32 19.06
C LYS A 114 5.98 -3.12 17.92
N LYS A 115 4.93 -3.92 18.18
CA LYS A 115 4.29 -4.72 17.14
C LYS A 115 3.44 -3.85 16.22
N ALA A 116 2.72 -2.87 16.81
CA ALA A 116 2.01 -1.86 16.03
C ALA A 116 2.98 -1.09 15.11
N LYS A 117 4.13 -0.65 15.66
CA LYS A 117 5.16 0.02 14.85
C LYS A 117 5.66 -0.86 13.71
N ILE A 118 6.00 -2.12 13.96
CA ILE A 118 6.45 -3.05 12.93
C ILE A 118 5.38 -3.23 11.85
N ALA A 119 4.10 -3.33 12.23
CA ALA A 119 3.00 -3.47 11.26
C ALA A 119 2.91 -2.24 10.34
N MET A 120 3.01 -1.04 10.89
CA MET A 120 3.01 0.22 10.13
C MET A 120 4.24 0.35 9.23
N ASP A 121 5.43 0.01 9.73
CA ASP A 121 6.68 0.04 8.97
C ASP A 121 6.64 -0.95 7.79
N VAL A 122 6.15 -2.18 8.01
CA VAL A 122 6.01 -3.20 6.95
C VAL A 122 5.03 -2.74 5.88
N PHE A 123 3.89 -2.17 6.27
CA PHE A 123 2.93 -1.61 5.32
C PHE A 123 3.56 -0.53 4.46
N SER A 124 4.18 0.48 5.07
CA SER A 124 4.80 1.61 4.38
C SER A 124 5.93 1.15 3.44
N TYR A 125 6.77 0.21 3.90
CA TYR A 125 7.82 -0.38 3.08
C TYR A 125 7.27 -1.12 1.84
N ARG A 126 6.18 -1.87 2.01
CA ARG A 126 5.54 -2.56 0.87
C ARG A 126 4.95 -1.58 -0.14
N VAL A 127 4.33 -0.50 0.32
CA VAL A 127 3.85 0.59 -0.56
C VAL A 127 5.01 1.19 -1.34
N ALA A 128 6.11 1.54 -0.68
CA ALA A 128 7.30 2.10 -1.33
C ALA A 128 7.90 1.15 -2.38
N LYS A 129 7.93 -0.16 -2.13
CA LYS A 129 8.38 -1.16 -3.10
C LYS A 129 7.50 -1.20 -4.34
N TYR A 130 6.18 -1.12 -4.20
CA TYR A 130 5.27 -1.07 -5.34
C TYR A 130 5.43 0.23 -6.13
N ILE A 131 5.60 1.37 -5.46
CA ILE A 131 5.93 2.63 -6.14
C ILE A 131 7.21 2.47 -6.96
N GLY A 132 8.27 1.92 -6.37
CA GLY A 132 9.54 1.68 -7.07
C GLY A 132 9.40 0.75 -8.28
N SER A 133 8.63 -0.34 -8.16
CA SER A 133 8.40 -1.27 -9.27
C SER A 133 7.63 -0.60 -10.42
N TYR A 134 6.66 0.24 -10.10
CA TYR A 134 5.85 0.94 -11.10
C TYR A 134 6.56 2.14 -11.72
N ALA A 135 7.42 2.81 -10.96
CA ALA A 135 8.34 3.80 -11.53
C ALA A 135 9.27 3.13 -12.56
N ALA A 136 9.75 1.91 -12.29
CA ALA A 136 10.53 1.14 -13.25
C ALA A 136 9.69 0.71 -14.47
N ALA A 137 8.47 0.19 -14.27
CA ALA A 137 7.58 -0.24 -15.36
C ALA A 137 7.22 0.90 -16.32
N MET A 138 7.06 2.12 -15.82
CA MET A 138 6.77 3.31 -16.62
C MET A 138 8.02 4.07 -17.10
N ASN A 139 9.22 3.63 -16.71
CA ASN A 139 10.48 4.35 -16.93
C ASN A 139 10.41 5.81 -16.39
N GLY A 140 10.10 5.93 -15.11
CA GLY A 140 9.96 7.19 -14.38
C GLY A 140 8.56 7.43 -13.82
N VAL A 141 8.42 8.48 -13.06
CA VAL A 141 7.17 8.93 -12.44
C VAL A 141 7.13 10.45 -12.42
N ASP A 142 5.98 11.04 -12.72
CA ASP A 142 5.77 12.49 -12.63
C ASP A 142 5.03 12.87 -11.34
N ASP A 143 4.08 12.02 -10.89
CA ASP A 143 3.34 12.25 -9.65
C ASP A 143 2.96 10.95 -8.94
N ILE A 144 2.88 11.03 -7.61
CA ILE A 144 2.42 9.96 -6.74
C ILE A 144 1.23 10.51 -5.95
N VAL A 145 0.09 9.83 -6.05
CA VAL A 145 -1.17 10.24 -5.44
C VAL A 145 -1.53 9.28 -4.32
N PHE A 146 -1.67 9.80 -3.11
CA PHE A 146 -2.21 9.07 -1.97
C PHE A 146 -3.71 9.37 -1.84
N THR A 147 -4.53 8.32 -1.70
CA THR A 147 -5.99 8.44 -1.60
C THR A 147 -6.58 7.37 -0.68
N ALA A 148 -7.86 7.43 -0.42
CA ALA A 148 -8.59 6.66 0.57
C ALA A 148 -8.19 7.00 2.03
N GLY A 149 -8.84 6.34 2.99
CA GLY A 149 -8.81 6.76 4.38
C GLY A 149 -7.40 6.82 4.99
N ILE A 150 -6.53 5.85 4.71
CA ILE A 150 -5.14 5.85 5.19
C ILE A 150 -4.31 6.84 4.37
N GLY A 151 -4.42 6.78 3.04
CA GLY A 151 -3.64 7.64 2.15
C GLY A 151 -3.86 9.14 2.39
N GLU A 152 -5.09 9.52 2.72
CA GLU A 152 -5.46 10.92 2.96
C GLU A 152 -5.18 11.39 4.38
N ASN A 153 -5.39 10.53 5.39
CA ASN A 153 -5.44 10.96 6.80
C ASN A 153 -4.27 10.46 7.65
N ASP A 154 -3.46 9.51 7.17
CA ASP A 154 -2.33 8.99 7.94
C ASP A 154 -1.02 9.62 7.43
N ASP A 155 -0.54 10.62 8.17
CA ASP A 155 0.70 11.33 7.87
C ASP A 155 1.94 10.44 8.10
N TYR A 156 1.93 9.60 9.12
CA TYR A 156 3.02 8.66 9.39
C TYR A 156 3.28 7.76 8.19
N VAL A 157 2.22 7.14 7.63
CA VAL A 157 2.36 6.26 6.45
C VAL A 157 2.93 7.02 5.26
N ARG A 158 2.41 8.23 4.96
CA ARG A 158 2.94 9.02 3.84
C ARG A 158 4.41 9.39 4.04
N GLN A 159 4.78 9.83 5.24
CA GLN A 159 6.17 10.17 5.57
C GLN A 159 7.09 8.97 5.43
N GLU A 160 6.73 7.82 6.04
CA GLU A 160 7.55 6.61 5.96
C GLU A 160 7.70 6.11 4.51
N VAL A 161 6.65 6.16 3.71
CA VAL A 161 6.74 5.83 2.27
C VAL A 161 7.70 6.77 1.55
N CYS A 162 7.55 8.09 1.74
CA CYS A 162 8.37 9.10 1.05
C CYS A 162 9.86 9.02 1.39
N LYS A 163 10.23 8.57 2.59
CA LYS A 163 11.64 8.34 2.97
C LYS A 163 12.38 7.37 2.05
N TYR A 164 11.69 6.43 1.42
CA TYR A 164 12.27 5.48 0.47
C TYR A 164 12.39 6.02 -0.95
N LEU A 165 11.80 7.18 -1.26
CA LEU A 165 11.62 7.66 -2.64
C LEU A 165 12.61 8.76 -3.06
N GLY A 166 13.60 9.07 -2.23
CA GLY A 166 14.62 10.09 -2.53
C GLY A 166 15.35 9.85 -3.85
N TYR A 167 15.57 8.59 -4.24
CA TYR A 167 16.19 8.23 -5.52
C TYR A 167 15.34 8.60 -6.76
N LEU A 168 14.03 8.82 -6.57
CA LEU A 168 13.11 9.32 -7.59
C LEU A 168 13.07 10.86 -7.65
N GLY A 169 13.83 11.54 -6.80
CA GLY A 169 13.82 13.00 -6.68
C GLY A 169 12.67 13.55 -5.84
N VAL A 170 12.01 12.68 -5.04
CA VAL A 170 11.00 13.13 -4.08
C VAL A 170 11.69 13.90 -2.96
N ASP A 171 11.37 15.18 -2.87
CA ASP A 171 11.72 16.07 -1.75
C ASP A 171 10.45 16.32 -0.95
N PHE A 172 10.35 15.66 0.20
CA PHE A 172 9.14 15.68 1.02
C PHE A 172 9.34 16.65 2.19
N ASP A 173 8.50 17.68 2.26
CA ASP A 173 8.47 18.60 3.39
C ASP A 173 7.73 17.95 4.58
N PHE A 174 8.46 17.66 5.65
CA PHE A 174 7.92 17.06 6.85
C PHE A 174 7.27 18.07 7.82
N GLU A 175 7.35 19.39 7.51
CA GLU A 175 6.82 20.45 8.37
C GLU A 175 5.46 21.00 7.90
N VAL A 176 4.95 20.53 6.76
CA VAL A 176 3.67 20.95 6.14
C VAL A 176 2.59 19.90 6.31
#